data_7a3f64de79f85933c50ba4c924167aec
#
_entry.id   7a3f64de79f85933c50ba4c924167aec
#
_cell.length_a   1.000
_cell.length_b   1.000
_cell.length_c   1.000
_cell.angle_alpha   90.00
_cell.angle_beta   90.00
_cell.angle_gamma   90.00
#
_symmetry.space_group_name_H-M   'P 1'
#
loop_
_entity.id
_entity.type
_entity.pdbx_description
1 polymer ?
#
loop_
_entity_poly.entity_id
_entity_poly.type
_entity_poly.pdbx_seq_one_letter_code
_entity_poly.pdbx_strand_id
1 'polypeptide(L)'
;MPVIILDGGLGRQLSENGAPFRQPEWSALALMEAPHAVREVHDQFIAAGADVITTNTYAIVPFHIGEDRYEDQGGALLELAAKLARDA
;
A
#
# COMPACT_ATOMS: atom_id res chain seq x y z
N MET A 1 -15.32 26.69 2.77
CA MET A 1 -15.01 25.41 3.44
C MET A 1 -13.70 24.86 2.89
N PRO A 2 -12.78 24.43 3.75
CA PRO A 2 -11.56 23.80 3.25
C PRO A 2 -11.90 22.49 2.52
N VAL A 3 -11.17 22.23 1.44
CA VAL A 3 -11.28 20.97 0.69
C VAL A 3 -10.22 20.02 1.23
N ILE A 4 -10.63 18.80 1.55
CA ILE A 4 -9.71 17.72 1.94
C ILE A 4 -9.48 16.86 0.70
N ILE A 5 -8.22 16.72 0.32
CA ILE A 5 -7.85 15.96 -0.87
C ILE A 5 -7.34 14.59 -0.44
N LEU A 6 -7.98 13.54 -0.94
CA LEU A 6 -7.56 12.16 -0.71
C LEU A 6 -6.47 11.77 -1.71
N ASP A 7 -5.71 10.72 -1.39
CA ASP A 7 -4.78 10.12 -2.34
C ASP A 7 -5.53 9.41 -3.48
N GLY A 8 -4.79 8.95 -4.48
CA GLY A 8 -5.32 8.26 -5.64
C GLY A 8 -5.08 6.75 -5.59
N GLY A 9 -5.00 6.13 -6.77
CA GLY A 9 -4.85 4.68 -6.91
C GLY A 9 -3.45 4.20 -6.56
N LEU A 10 -3.27 3.68 -5.35
CA LEU A 10 -1.99 3.15 -4.87
C LEU A 10 -1.47 2.03 -5.77
N GLY A 11 -2.31 1.04 -6.08
CA GLY A 11 -1.91 -0.10 -6.90
C GLY A 11 -1.47 0.33 -8.30
N ARG A 12 -2.22 1.23 -8.92
CA ARG A 12 -1.89 1.76 -10.23
C ARG A 12 -0.54 2.50 -10.21
N GLN A 13 -0.31 3.33 -9.19
CA GLN A 13 0.93 4.08 -9.08
C GLN A 13 2.13 3.15 -8.83
N LEU A 14 1.95 2.11 -8.00
CA LEU A 14 2.98 1.09 -7.80
C LEU A 14 3.34 0.42 -9.12
N SER A 15 2.35 0.04 -9.91
CA SER A 15 2.57 -0.57 -11.22
C SER A 15 3.32 0.36 -12.17
N GLU A 16 2.94 1.64 -12.22
CA GLU A 16 3.60 2.63 -13.06
C GLU A 16 5.05 2.89 -12.63
N ASN A 17 5.34 2.80 -11.33
CA ASN A 17 6.69 2.95 -10.79
C ASN A 17 7.56 1.70 -10.99
N GLY A 18 7.00 0.61 -11.53
CA GLY A 18 7.73 -0.63 -11.73
C GLY A 18 7.87 -1.50 -10.49
N ALA A 19 7.10 -1.22 -9.43
CA ALA A 19 7.10 -2.04 -8.22
C ALA A 19 6.40 -3.38 -8.46
N PRO A 20 6.69 -4.43 -7.63
CA PRO A 20 5.99 -5.70 -7.72
C PRO A 20 4.48 -5.53 -7.57
N PHE A 21 3.74 -5.87 -8.61
CA PHE A 21 2.29 -5.71 -8.65
C PHE A 21 1.70 -6.68 -9.68
N ARG A 22 1.06 -7.74 -9.21
CA ARG A 22 0.41 -8.74 -10.07
C ARG A 22 -0.62 -9.54 -9.29
N GLN A 23 -1.53 -10.20 -10.00
CA GLN A 23 -2.46 -11.12 -9.39
C GLN A 23 -1.73 -12.33 -8.81
N PRO A 24 -2.21 -12.97 -7.73
CA PRO A 24 -3.42 -12.58 -6.98
C PRO A 24 -3.17 -11.56 -5.87
N GLU A 25 -1.93 -11.24 -5.54
CA GLU A 25 -1.55 -10.42 -4.37
C GLU A 25 -1.83 -8.93 -4.57
N TRP A 26 -1.88 -8.46 -5.83
CA TRP A 26 -2.09 -7.04 -6.18
C TRP A 26 -1.09 -6.14 -5.43
N SER A 27 -1.58 -5.07 -4.80
CA SER A 27 -0.72 -4.12 -4.09
C SER A 27 -0.01 -4.70 -2.87
N ALA A 28 -0.53 -5.79 -2.28
CA ALA A 28 0.13 -6.46 -1.17
C ALA A 28 1.47 -7.08 -1.58
N LEU A 29 1.64 -7.42 -2.86
CA LEU A 29 2.90 -7.94 -3.36
C LEU A 29 4.04 -6.94 -3.16
N ALA A 30 3.80 -5.66 -3.47
CA ALA A 30 4.78 -4.61 -3.25
C ALA A 30 5.12 -4.45 -1.76
N LEU A 31 4.10 -4.54 -0.89
CA LEU A 31 4.32 -4.45 0.55
C LEU A 31 5.21 -5.58 1.06
N MET A 32 5.03 -6.80 0.54
CA MET A 32 5.82 -7.96 0.93
C MET A 32 7.23 -7.94 0.36
N GLU A 33 7.39 -7.57 -0.92
CA GLU A 33 8.67 -7.67 -1.64
C GLU A 33 9.46 -6.38 -1.69
N ALA A 34 8.78 -5.23 -1.67
CA ALA A 34 9.42 -3.93 -1.83
C ALA A 34 8.69 -2.86 -1.02
N PRO A 35 8.70 -2.93 0.33
CA PRO A 35 7.97 -1.95 1.15
C PRO A 35 8.40 -0.50 0.91
N HIS A 36 9.65 -0.27 0.55
CA HIS A 36 10.12 1.08 0.21
C HIS A 36 9.36 1.68 -0.98
N ALA A 37 8.90 0.86 -1.92
CA ALA A 37 8.11 1.33 -3.05
C ALA A 37 6.73 1.83 -2.61
N VAL A 38 6.14 1.21 -1.59
CA VAL A 38 4.87 1.65 -0.99
C VAL A 38 5.05 3.01 -0.32
N ARG A 39 6.14 3.19 0.46
CA ARG A 39 6.46 4.47 1.09
C ARG A 39 6.64 5.56 0.04
N GLU A 40 7.33 5.24 -1.04
CA GLU A 40 7.57 6.18 -2.13
C GLU A 40 6.27 6.67 -2.76
N VAL A 41 5.30 5.78 -2.98
CA VAL A 41 3.98 6.17 -3.51
C VAL A 41 3.25 7.09 -2.54
N HIS A 42 3.28 6.79 -1.24
CA HIS A 42 2.69 7.68 -0.24
C HIS A 42 3.33 9.08 -0.31
N ASP A 43 4.65 9.14 -0.38
CA ASP A 43 5.37 10.42 -0.50
C ASP A 43 4.98 11.16 -1.77
N GLN A 44 4.81 10.45 -2.90
CA GLN A 44 4.39 11.06 -4.16
C GLN A 44 3.00 11.69 -4.07
N PHE A 45 2.04 11.01 -3.44
CA PHE A 45 0.70 11.57 -3.27
C PHE A 45 0.70 12.76 -2.32
N ILE A 46 1.48 12.73 -1.25
CA ILE A 46 1.61 13.86 -0.34
C ILE A 46 2.23 15.06 -1.07
N ALA A 47 3.28 14.83 -1.85
CA ALA A 47 3.94 15.88 -2.63
C ALA A 47 3.00 16.47 -3.69
N ALA A 48 2.07 15.68 -4.20
CA ALA A 48 1.06 16.14 -5.17
C ALA A 48 -0.10 16.89 -4.52
N GLY A 49 -0.16 16.97 -3.18
CA GLY A 49 -1.15 17.75 -2.46
C GLY A 49 -2.22 16.95 -1.71
N ALA A 50 -2.05 15.64 -1.57
CA ALA A 50 -3.01 14.84 -0.79
C ALA A 50 -2.94 15.20 0.69
N ASP A 51 -4.09 15.41 1.30
CA ASP A 51 -4.21 15.68 2.74
C ASP A 51 -4.38 14.40 3.55
N VAL A 52 -4.96 13.37 2.94
CA VAL A 52 -5.21 12.07 3.56
C VAL A 52 -4.67 10.98 2.62
N ILE A 53 -3.90 10.05 3.15
CA ILE A 53 -3.43 8.90 2.40
C ILE A 53 -4.01 7.62 2.98
N THR A 54 -4.22 6.64 2.10
CA THR A 54 -4.83 5.35 2.45
C THR A 54 -3.72 4.31 2.65
N THR A 55 -3.80 3.54 3.74
CA THR A 55 -2.82 2.47 4.00
C THR A 55 -2.91 1.39 2.94
N ASN A 56 -1.78 0.71 2.67
CA ASN A 56 -1.71 -0.39 1.71
C ASN A 56 -2.21 -1.69 2.35
N THR A 57 -3.50 -1.76 2.67
CA THR A 57 -4.10 -2.91 3.38
C THR A 57 -5.18 -3.64 2.61
N TYR A 58 -5.66 -3.08 1.51
CA TYR A 58 -6.80 -3.61 0.76
C TYR A 58 -6.64 -5.08 0.38
N ALA A 59 -5.45 -5.48 -0.08
CA ALA A 59 -5.18 -6.83 -0.56
C ALA A 59 -4.61 -7.75 0.52
N ILE A 60 -4.48 -7.29 1.77
CA ILE A 60 -3.98 -8.12 2.88
C ILE A 60 -5.15 -8.91 3.45
N VAL A 61 -5.64 -9.86 2.68
CA VAL A 61 -6.74 -10.75 3.05
C VAL A 61 -6.42 -12.15 2.47
N PRO A 62 -6.95 -13.23 3.07
CA PRO A 62 -6.63 -14.60 2.62
C PRO A 62 -6.88 -14.83 1.13
N PHE A 63 -7.90 -14.21 0.57
CA PHE A 63 -8.24 -14.35 -0.86
C PHE A 63 -7.11 -13.93 -1.78
N HIS A 64 -6.38 -12.87 -1.43
CA HIS A 64 -5.32 -12.32 -2.28
C HIS A 64 -3.94 -12.86 -1.97
N ILE A 65 -3.60 -13.02 -0.69
CA ILE A 65 -2.24 -13.45 -0.30
C ILE A 65 -2.14 -14.92 0.08
N GLY A 66 -3.29 -15.61 0.21
CA GLY A 66 -3.35 -17.00 0.62
C GLY A 66 -3.51 -17.14 2.14
N GLU A 67 -4.18 -18.21 2.57
CA GLU A 67 -4.47 -18.42 3.99
C GLU A 67 -3.20 -18.57 4.82
N ASP A 68 -2.21 -19.31 4.32
CA ASP A 68 -0.97 -19.54 5.05
C ASP A 68 -0.21 -18.24 5.30
N ARG A 69 -0.06 -17.40 4.27
CA ARG A 69 0.59 -16.10 4.43
C ARG A 69 -0.19 -15.18 5.34
N TYR A 70 -1.53 -15.21 5.24
CA TYR A 70 -2.36 -14.37 6.08
C TYR A 70 -2.21 -14.73 7.56
N GLU A 71 -2.19 -16.01 7.89
CA GLU A 71 -1.99 -16.47 9.27
C GLU A 71 -0.60 -16.13 9.79
N ASP A 72 0.44 -16.32 8.96
CA ASP A 72 1.83 -16.09 9.38
C ASP A 72 2.23 -14.62 9.37
N GLN A 73 1.77 -13.86 8.39
CA GLN A 73 2.29 -12.53 8.09
C GLN A 73 1.23 -11.42 8.09
N GLY A 74 -0.07 -11.76 8.11
CA GLY A 74 -1.13 -10.78 7.97
C GLY A 74 -1.04 -9.63 8.96
N GLY A 75 -0.86 -9.96 10.25
CA GLY A 75 -0.73 -8.95 11.30
C GLY A 75 0.48 -8.05 11.11
N ALA A 76 1.64 -8.64 10.80
CA ALA A 76 2.87 -7.89 10.56
C ALA A 76 2.76 -7.01 9.31
N LEU A 77 2.10 -7.49 8.25
CA LEU A 77 1.88 -6.71 7.04
C LEU A 77 0.95 -5.52 7.28
N LEU A 78 -0.12 -5.72 8.07
CA LEU A 78 -1.03 -4.63 8.43
C LEU A 78 -0.30 -3.55 9.24
N GLU A 79 0.54 -3.95 10.20
CA GLU A 79 1.35 -3.02 10.97
C GLU A 79 2.34 -2.27 10.09
N LEU A 80 3.01 -2.97 9.18
CA LEU A 80 3.95 -2.36 8.25
C LEU A 80 3.26 -1.36 7.34
N ALA A 81 2.10 -1.70 6.79
CA ALA A 81 1.35 -0.80 5.93
C ALA A 81 0.98 0.50 6.65
N ALA A 82 0.52 0.40 7.89
CA ALA A 82 0.17 1.57 8.69
C ALA A 82 1.42 2.43 9.00
N LYS A 83 2.53 1.78 9.32
CA LYS A 83 3.79 2.48 9.61
C LYS A 83 4.29 3.25 8.38
N LEU A 84 4.29 2.65 7.21
CA LEU A 84 4.73 3.29 5.97
C LEU A 84 3.89 4.54 5.66
N ALA A 85 2.58 4.46 5.85
CA ALA A 85 1.70 5.61 5.63
C ALA A 85 1.95 6.71 6.67
N ARG A 86 2.12 6.34 7.94
CA ARG A 86 2.37 7.31 9.02
C ARG A 86 3.71 8.01 8.88
N ASP A 87 4.75 7.28 8.47
CA ASP A 87 6.10 7.81 8.35
C ASP A 87 6.31 8.67 7.09
N ALA A 88 5.37 8.60 6.17
CA ALA A 88 5.44 9.37 4.92
C ALA A 88 5.18 10.88 5.10
#